data_9f4b8b00a4e0db6b12d015cd5ace9744
#
_entry.id   9f4b8b00a4e0db6b12d015cd5ace9744
#
_cell.length_a   1.000
_cell.length_b   1.000
_cell.length_c   1.000
_cell.angle_alpha   90.00
_cell.angle_beta   90.00
_cell.angle_gamma   90.00
#
_symmetry.space_group_name_H-M   'P 1'
#
loop_
_entity.id
_entity.type
_entity.pdbx_description
1 polymer ?
#
loop_
_entity_poly.entity_id
_entity_poly.type
_entity_poly.pdbx_seq_one_letter_code
_entity_poly.pdbx_strand_id
1 'polypeptide(L)'
;MKGRKLEVYLGERFVGTMAQTADRRVAFAYSEEWLDNGFAISPFSLPVEQKVFVPTSQAFSGLWGVFADSLPDAWGQLLVDRMLKARGILSADMTQLERLAIVGDSGMGALAYRPAWNIQQDAAIGDLDELSAQCHAILNHEDAGDLDELFQMGGSSGGARPKIMTDEWIIKFPASDEMKDSGTMEKAYMDCAADCGIIVPETKLMPSDVCAGYFAVKRFDRRKTDGHIERRHMLTAAAILEVDWRTAAMDYHTLMKLTKILSLDNREDLEQMYRRMCFNVFAHNRDDHAKNFSWIYDEQMDCWHPSPAYDLTWSTTYFGEHSTTVDGNGRNPGMKELLAVGKAAGMNAKNCKVIAEEIWEKTRTLEATYQGWKS
;
A
#
# COMPACT_ATOMS: atom_id res chain seq x y z
N MET A 1 1.07 -23.38 16.02
CA MET A 1 0.07 -24.15 15.23
C MET A 1 0.75 -24.68 13.96
N LYS A 2 0.79 -25.97 13.74
CA LYS A 2 1.22 -26.53 12.44
C LYS A 2 0.00 -26.67 11.54
N GLY A 3 -0.65 -25.57 11.21
CA GLY A 3 -1.77 -25.55 10.27
C GLY A 3 -1.26 -25.50 8.83
N ARG A 4 -1.47 -26.57 8.08
CA ARG A 4 -1.12 -26.63 6.64
C ARG A 4 -2.17 -25.97 5.74
N LYS A 5 -3.23 -25.39 6.30
CA LYS A 5 -4.35 -24.80 5.55
C LYS A 5 -4.87 -23.56 6.25
N LEU A 6 -5.28 -22.57 5.45
CA LEU A 6 -6.04 -21.39 5.87
C LEU A 6 -7.26 -21.22 4.97
N GLU A 7 -8.34 -20.74 5.53
CA GLU A 7 -9.51 -20.28 4.82
C GLU A 7 -9.40 -18.77 4.56
N VAL A 8 -9.82 -18.35 3.37
CA VAL A 8 -9.82 -16.95 2.94
C VAL A 8 -11.26 -16.47 2.90
N TYR A 9 -11.51 -15.33 3.51
CA TYR A 9 -12.82 -14.67 3.55
C TYR A 9 -12.74 -13.26 2.99
N LEU A 10 -13.85 -12.77 2.45
CA LEU A 10 -14.11 -11.38 2.11
C LEU A 10 -15.39 -10.97 2.85
N GLY A 11 -15.22 -10.24 3.95
CA GLY A 11 -16.28 -10.10 4.93
C GLY A 11 -16.65 -11.47 5.52
N GLU A 12 -17.91 -11.84 5.44
CA GLU A 12 -18.38 -13.16 5.87
C GLU A 12 -18.45 -14.19 4.72
N ARG A 13 -18.16 -13.77 3.48
CA ARG A 13 -18.19 -14.65 2.31
C ARG A 13 -16.94 -15.51 2.25
N PHE A 14 -17.10 -16.82 2.21
CA PHE A 14 -16.01 -17.78 2.07
C PHE A 14 -15.46 -17.78 0.65
N VAL A 15 -14.26 -17.25 0.46
CA VAL A 15 -13.62 -17.13 -0.86
C VAL A 15 -13.00 -18.47 -1.30
N GLY A 16 -12.28 -19.14 -0.39
CA GLY A 16 -11.58 -20.37 -0.74
C GLY A 16 -10.56 -20.80 0.30
N THR A 17 -9.75 -21.77 -0.06
CA THR A 17 -8.79 -22.40 0.84
C THR A 17 -7.37 -22.29 0.30
N MET A 18 -6.45 -21.95 1.19
CA MET A 18 -5.00 -21.97 0.95
C MET A 18 -4.37 -23.19 1.60
N ALA A 19 -3.37 -23.78 0.94
CA ALA A 19 -2.61 -24.89 1.49
C ALA A 19 -1.14 -24.81 1.09
N GLN A 20 -0.24 -25.15 2.02
CA GLN A 20 1.18 -25.21 1.72
C GLN A 20 1.52 -26.50 0.94
N THR A 21 2.23 -26.33 -0.17
CA THR A 21 2.78 -27.41 -0.98
C THR A 21 4.08 -27.97 -0.35
N ALA A 22 4.55 -29.11 -0.84
CA ALA A 22 5.78 -29.74 -0.35
C ALA A 22 7.04 -28.86 -0.58
N ASP A 23 7.04 -28.08 -1.64
CA ASP A 23 8.11 -27.12 -2.01
C ASP A 23 7.91 -25.72 -1.40
N ARG A 24 7.09 -25.62 -0.34
CA ARG A 24 6.82 -24.42 0.46
C ARG A 24 6.07 -23.28 -0.26
N ARG A 25 5.55 -23.51 -1.47
CA ARG A 25 4.62 -22.56 -2.10
C ARG A 25 3.23 -22.67 -1.48
N VAL A 26 2.41 -21.64 -1.65
CA VAL A 26 1.04 -21.61 -1.12
C VAL A 26 0.05 -21.74 -2.28
N ALA A 27 -0.54 -22.90 -2.40
CA ALA A 27 -1.61 -23.18 -3.35
C ALA A 27 -2.93 -22.56 -2.85
N PHE A 28 -3.78 -22.14 -3.77
CA PHE A 28 -5.11 -21.61 -3.50
C PHE A 28 -6.15 -22.28 -4.38
N ALA A 29 -7.35 -22.50 -3.86
CA ALA A 29 -8.52 -22.94 -4.62
C ALA A 29 -9.75 -22.17 -4.13
N TYR A 30 -10.57 -21.68 -5.07
CA TYR A 30 -11.86 -21.08 -4.75
C TYR A 30 -12.83 -22.11 -4.13
N SER A 31 -13.74 -21.64 -3.29
CA SER A 31 -14.89 -22.41 -2.80
C SER A 31 -15.94 -22.57 -3.92
N GLU A 32 -16.77 -23.58 -3.82
CA GLU A 32 -17.90 -23.78 -4.75
C GLU A 32 -18.83 -22.57 -4.75
N GLU A 33 -19.16 -22.04 -3.57
CA GLU A 33 -20.02 -20.84 -3.44
C GLU A 33 -19.41 -19.61 -4.13
N TRP A 34 -18.07 -19.43 -4.03
CA TRP A 34 -17.39 -18.31 -4.68
C TRP A 34 -17.29 -18.50 -6.19
N LEU A 35 -17.16 -19.74 -6.68
CA LEU A 35 -17.18 -20.04 -8.12
C LEU A 35 -18.51 -19.65 -8.78
N ASP A 36 -19.62 -19.77 -8.04
CA ASP A 36 -20.96 -19.46 -8.55
C ASP A 36 -21.28 -17.95 -8.51
N ASN A 37 -20.81 -17.23 -7.48
CA ASN A 37 -21.27 -15.86 -7.19
C ASN A 37 -20.15 -14.87 -6.86
N GLY A 38 -18.89 -15.27 -7.03
CA GLY A 38 -17.74 -14.44 -6.72
C GLY A 38 -17.14 -13.76 -7.95
N PHE A 39 -16.03 -13.10 -7.71
CA PHE A 39 -15.23 -12.44 -8.74
C PHE A 39 -13.75 -12.87 -8.63
N ALA A 40 -12.94 -12.55 -9.63
CA ALA A 40 -11.51 -12.81 -9.61
C ALA A 40 -10.81 -11.90 -8.58
N ILE A 41 -10.43 -12.47 -7.41
CA ILE A 41 -9.74 -11.69 -6.35
C ILE A 41 -8.37 -11.17 -6.78
N SER A 42 -7.79 -11.73 -7.85
CA SER A 42 -6.66 -11.18 -8.59
C SER A 42 -6.98 -11.26 -10.08
N PRO A 43 -7.13 -10.13 -10.79
CA PRO A 43 -7.76 -10.10 -12.12
C PRO A 43 -7.01 -10.91 -13.17
N PHE A 44 -5.70 -11.09 -13.02
CA PHE A 44 -4.88 -11.82 -14.00
C PHE A 44 -4.37 -13.16 -13.49
N SER A 45 -4.12 -13.28 -12.18
CA SER A 45 -3.44 -14.46 -11.62
C SER A 45 -4.39 -15.53 -11.13
N LEU A 46 -5.59 -15.13 -10.69
CA LEU A 46 -6.58 -16.02 -10.09
C LEU A 46 -7.97 -15.83 -10.75
N PRO A 47 -8.14 -16.22 -12.02
CA PRO A 47 -9.47 -16.21 -12.63
C PRO A 47 -10.42 -17.15 -11.88
N VAL A 48 -11.74 -16.86 -11.94
CA VAL A 48 -12.75 -17.71 -11.28
C VAL A 48 -12.88 -19.03 -12.04
N GLU A 49 -12.10 -20.02 -11.64
CA GLU A 49 -12.05 -21.35 -12.26
C GLU A 49 -11.92 -22.43 -11.20
N GLN A 50 -12.57 -23.58 -11.43
CA GLN A 50 -12.49 -24.76 -10.57
C GLN A 50 -11.15 -25.49 -10.74
N LYS A 51 -10.09 -24.94 -10.16
CA LYS A 51 -8.75 -25.54 -10.14
C LYS A 51 -7.94 -25.12 -8.92
N VAL A 52 -6.84 -25.84 -8.71
CA VAL A 52 -5.83 -25.43 -7.70
C VAL A 52 -4.79 -24.55 -8.37
N PHE A 53 -4.68 -23.30 -7.92
CA PHE A 53 -3.69 -22.35 -8.37
C PHE A 53 -2.42 -22.46 -7.54
N VAL A 54 -1.27 -22.63 -8.18
CA VAL A 54 0.04 -22.68 -7.51
C VAL A 54 0.92 -21.57 -8.08
N PRO A 55 1.49 -20.67 -7.24
CA PRO A 55 2.32 -19.58 -7.72
C PRO A 55 3.53 -20.08 -8.52
N THR A 56 3.80 -19.44 -9.63
CA THR A 56 5.01 -19.68 -10.43
C THR A 56 6.07 -18.61 -10.20
N SER A 57 5.64 -17.40 -9.80
CA SER A 57 6.52 -16.30 -9.43
C SER A 57 7.18 -16.53 -8.07
N GLN A 58 8.44 -16.09 -7.94
CA GLN A 58 9.17 -16.07 -6.67
C GLN A 58 9.10 -14.68 -5.99
N ALA A 59 8.39 -13.72 -6.59
CA ALA A 59 8.32 -12.34 -6.12
C ALA A 59 7.86 -12.19 -4.65
N PHE A 60 7.00 -13.10 -4.19
CA PHE A 60 6.41 -13.08 -2.85
C PHE A 60 6.73 -14.36 -2.05
N SER A 61 7.91 -14.92 -2.25
CA SER A 61 8.37 -16.12 -1.52
C SER A 61 7.39 -17.29 -1.60
N GLY A 62 6.82 -17.53 -2.78
CA GLY A 62 5.87 -18.62 -3.04
C GLY A 62 4.43 -18.34 -2.63
N LEU A 63 4.07 -17.08 -2.40
CA LEU A 63 2.70 -16.63 -2.19
C LEU A 63 2.20 -15.90 -3.45
N TRP A 64 0.89 -15.87 -3.68
CA TRP A 64 0.28 -15.01 -4.68
C TRP A 64 0.28 -13.55 -4.22
N GLY A 65 0.49 -12.60 -5.12
CA GLY A 65 0.55 -11.18 -4.83
C GLY A 65 -0.66 -10.66 -4.06
N VAL A 66 -1.86 -11.10 -4.40
CA VAL A 66 -3.11 -10.73 -3.71
C VAL A 66 -3.08 -11.05 -2.21
N PHE A 67 -2.47 -12.13 -1.81
CA PHE A 67 -2.32 -12.47 -0.39
C PHE A 67 -1.09 -11.80 0.23
N ALA A 68 -0.05 -11.57 -0.58
CA ALA A 68 1.15 -10.86 -0.14
C ALA A 68 0.87 -9.40 0.23
N ASP A 69 -0.09 -8.75 -0.43
CA ASP A 69 -0.54 -7.40 -0.09
C ASP A 69 -1.18 -7.29 1.30
N SER A 70 -1.65 -8.40 1.87
CA SER A 70 -2.13 -8.44 3.25
C SER A 70 -1.00 -8.56 4.28
N LEU A 71 0.20 -8.98 3.87
CA LEU A 71 1.33 -9.12 4.77
C LEU A 71 1.95 -7.75 5.09
N PRO A 72 2.45 -7.58 6.32
CA PRO A 72 3.15 -6.37 6.69
C PRO A 72 4.46 -6.20 5.91
N ASP A 73 4.81 -4.95 5.62
CA ASP A 73 6.13 -4.56 5.12
C ASP A 73 7.13 -4.34 6.28
N ALA A 74 8.21 -3.62 6.01
CA ALA A 74 9.37 -3.54 6.90
C ALA A 74 9.03 -3.18 8.36
N TRP A 75 8.20 -2.16 8.61
CA TRP A 75 7.84 -1.77 9.98
C TRP A 75 6.98 -2.84 10.66
N GLY A 76 5.86 -3.21 10.05
CA GLY A 76 4.98 -4.23 10.62
C GLY A 76 5.66 -5.59 10.76
N GLN A 77 6.54 -5.96 9.80
CA GLN A 77 7.35 -7.16 9.91
C GLN A 77 8.31 -7.10 11.10
N LEU A 78 8.94 -5.96 11.37
CA LEU A 78 9.80 -5.76 12.54
C LEU A 78 9.02 -5.98 13.84
N LEU A 79 7.79 -5.46 13.93
CA LEU A 79 6.91 -5.67 15.09
C LEU A 79 6.57 -7.16 15.27
N VAL A 80 6.16 -7.83 14.19
CA VAL A 80 5.89 -9.28 14.19
C VAL A 80 7.11 -10.07 14.65
N ASP A 81 8.29 -9.78 14.12
CA ASP A 81 9.52 -10.50 14.44
C ASP A 81 9.92 -10.28 15.93
N ARG A 82 9.73 -9.07 16.47
CA ARG A 82 9.96 -8.76 17.89
C ARG A 82 8.97 -9.51 18.81
N MET A 83 7.70 -9.49 18.46
CA MET A 83 6.65 -10.20 19.19
C MET A 83 6.91 -11.72 19.20
N LEU A 84 7.27 -12.31 18.07
CA LEU A 84 7.63 -13.73 17.97
C LEU A 84 8.84 -14.07 18.84
N LYS A 85 9.89 -13.24 18.77
CA LYS A 85 11.11 -13.40 19.58
C LYS A 85 10.80 -13.35 21.08
N ALA A 86 9.95 -12.43 21.53
CA ALA A 86 9.52 -12.35 22.94
C ALA A 86 8.80 -13.62 23.40
N ARG A 87 8.15 -14.35 22.49
CA ARG A 87 7.50 -15.65 22.74
C ARG A 87 8.41 -16.87 22.47
N GLY A 88 9.71 -16.65 22.22
CA GLY A 88 10.68 -17.71 21.94
C GLY A 88 10.52 -18.38 20.59
N ILE A 89 9.86 -17.72 19.61
CA ILE A 89 9.62 -18.24 18.27
C ILE A 89 10.60 -17.55 17.31
N LEU A 90 11.30 -18.33 16.48
CA LEU A 90 12.14 -17.79 15.43
C LEU A 90 11.30 -17.43 14.20
N SER A 91 11.32 -16.17 13.81
CA SER A 91 10.54 -15.69 12.66
C SER A 91 10.97 -16.33 11.32
N ALA A 92 12.22 -16.79 11.23
CA ALA A 92 12.74 -17.52 10.05
C ALA A 92 12.09 -18.91 9.85
N ASP A 93 11.54 -19.49 10.91
CA ASP A 93 10.84 -20.78 10.83
C ASP A 93 9.38 -20.64 10.39
N MET A 94 8.84 -19.41 10.38
CA MET A 94 7.45 -19.14 10.02
C MET A 94 7.22 -19.30 8.52
N THR A 95 6.15 -20.02 8.20
CA THR A 95 5.65 -20.14 6.84
C THR A 95 4.82 -18.92 6.45
N GLN A 96 4.60 -18.70 5.14
CA GLN A 96 3.73 -17.63 4.66
C GLN A 96 2.28 -17.79 5.15
N LEU A 97 1.79 -19.01 5.28
CA LEU A 97 0.48 -19.27 5.86
C LEU A 97 0.39 -18.85 7.33
N GLU A 98 1.41 -19.15 8.12
CA GLU A 98 1.45 -18.74 9.53
C GLU A 98 1.53 -17.23 9.66
N ARG A 99 2.26 -16.53 8.77
CA ARG A 99 2.28 -15.06 8.73
C ARG A 99 0.91 -14.48 8.39
N LEU A 100 0.18 -15.06 7.44
CA LEU A 100 -1.20 -14.66 7.14
C LEU A 100 -2.16 -14.96 8.30
N ALA A 101 -1.97 -16.05 9.03
CA ALA A 101 -2.75 -16.34 10.23
C ALA A 101 -2.53 -15.31 11.35
N ILE A 102 -1.30 -14.74 11.44
CA ILE A 102 -1.01 -13.62 12.36
C ILE A 102 -1.76 -12.36 11.94
N VAL A 103 -1.79 -12.06 10.65
CA VAL A 103 -2.54 -10.91 10.11
C VAL A 103 -4.04 -11.07 10.38
N GLY A 104 -4.58 -12.27 10.20
CA GLY A 104 -6.01 -12.53 10.41
C GLY A 104 -6.88 -11.61 9.55
N ASP A 105 -7.55 -10.65 10.19
CA ASP A 105 -8.39 -9.63 9.54
C ASP A 105 -7.85 -8.20 9.66
N SER A 106 -6.68 -8.01 10.29
CA SER A 106 -6.10 -6.68 10.52
C SER A 106 -5.42 -6.05 9.28
N GLY A 107 -5.16 -6.84 8.23
CA GLY A 107 -4.44 -6.41 7.03
C GLY A 107 -5.13 -5.31 6.22
N MET A 108 -4.39 -4.77 5.25
CA MET A 108 -4.95 -3.88 4.24
C MET A 108 -5.93 -4.64 3.32
N GLY A 109 -6.90 -3.91 2.77
CA GLY A 109 -7.92 -4.50 1.90
C GLY A 109 -9.00 -5.29 2.65
N ALA A 110 -9.71 -6.16 1.94
CA ALA A 110 -10.88 -6.86 2.45
C ALA A 110 -10.66 -8.32 2.84
N LEU A 111 -9.54 -8.92 2.45
CA LEU A 111 -9.30 -10.34 2.74
C LEU A 111 -9.03 -10.57 4.23
N ALA A 112 -9.56 -11.66 4.75
CA ALA A 112 -9.34 -12.16 6.09
C ALA A 112 -8.96 -13.64 6.05
N TYR A 113 -8.17 -14.08 7.03
CA TYR A 113 -7.57 -15.42 7.07
C TYR A 113 -7.97 -16.13 8.35
N ARG A 114 -8.53 -17.35 8.24
CA ARG A 114 -9.00 -18.16 9.38
C ARG A 114 -8.39 -19.57 9.32
N PRO A 115 -8.00 -20.18 10.48
CA PRO A 115 -8.05 -19.58 11.80
C PRO A 115 -7.00 -18.48 11.98
N ALA A 116 -7.39 -17.36 12.56
CA ALA A 116 -6.47 -16.31 12.92
C ALA A 116 -5.68 -16.70 14.19
N TRP A 117 -4.46 -16.20 14.30
CA TRP A 117 -3.71 -16.27 15.55
C TRP A 117 -4.21 -15.13 16.45
N ASN A 118 -5.20 -15.44 17.29
CA ASN A 118 -5.82 -14.46 18.17
C ASN A 118 -4.81 -13.87 19.16
N ILE A 119 -4.34 -12.68 18.83
CA ILE A 119 -3.74 -11.74 19.76
C ILE A 119 -4.86 -10.76 20.09
N GLN A 120 -5.13 -10.49 21.37
CA GLN A 120 -6.24 -9.64 21.81
C GLN A 120 -6.28 -8.31 21.01
N GLN A 121 -7.46 -7.92 20.55
CA GLN A 121 -7.63 -6.84 19.54
C GLN A 121 -8.20 -5.52 20.08
N ASP A 122 -8.30 -5.30 21.40
CA ASP A 122 -8.97 -4.12 21.96
C ASP A 122 -8.00 -3.08 22.53
N ALA A 123 -6.95 -2.71 21.80
CA ALA A 123 -6.10 -1.59 22.20
C ALA A 123 -6.77 -0.25 21.84
N ALA A 124 -7.20 0.50 22.86
CA ALA A 124 -7.58 1.90 22.67
C ALA A 124 -6.33 2.70 22.30
N ILE A 125 -6.47 3.71 21.42
CA ILE A 125 -5.35 4.60 21.09
C ILE A 125 -4.96 5.34 22.37
N GLY A 126 -3.75 5.06 22.85
CA GLY A 126 -3.12 5.77 23.96
C GLY A 126 -2.59 7.16 23.56
N ASP A 127 -1.69 7.70 24.37
CA ASP A 127 -0.97 8.94 24.04
C ASP A 127 -0.06 8.73 22.82
N LEU A 128 -0.23 9.54 21.77
CA LEU A 128 0.54 9.41 20.52
C LEU A 128 2.02 9.69 20.70
N ASP A 129 2.41 10.58 21.63
CA ASP A 129 3.81 10.88 21.91
C ASP A 129 4.47 9.69 22.64
N GLU A 130 3.74 9.01 23.52
CA GLU A 130 4.19 7.78 24.16
C GLU A 130 4.36 6.65 23.14
N LEU A 131 3.37 6.43 22.27
CA LEU A 131 3.46 5.45 21.18
C LEU A 131 4.61 5.74 20.21
N SER A 132 4.85 7.02 19.90
CA SER A 132 6.00 7.44 19.09
C SER A 132 7.32 7.10 19.77
N ALA A 133 7.45 7.36 21.08
CA ALA A 133 8.64 7.03 21.85
C ALA A 133 8.89 5.51 21.89
N GLN A 134 7.86 4.69 22.06
CA GLN A 134 7.96 3.23 22.01
C GLN A 134 8.38 2.74 20.61
N CYS A 135 7.86 3.34 19.53
CA CYS A 135 8.31 3.05 18.18
C CYS A 135 9.79 3.34 17.98
N HIS A 136 10.29 4.48 18.49
CA HIS A 136 11.71 4.82 18.45
C HIS A 136 12.59 3.84 19.24
N ALA A 137 12.15 3.42 20.43
CA ALA A 137 12.86 2.39 21.19
C ALA A 137 13.00 1.07 20.40
N ILE A 138 11.94 0.66 19.69
CA ILE A 138 12.01 -0.50 18.80
C ILE A 138 13.02 -0.30 17.68
N LEU A 139 13.04 0.83 17.00
CA LEU A 139 14.01 1.12 15.93
C LEU A 139 15.44 1.09 16.43
N ASN A 140 15.67 1.61 17.64
CA ASN A 140 17.00 1.65 18.28
C ASN A 140 17.43 0.33 18.95
N HIS A 141 16.62 -0.73 18.81
CA HIS A 141 16.86 -2.02 19.47
C HIS A 141 16.80 -1.99 20.99
N GLU A 142 16.11 -1.03 21.56
CA GLU A 142 15.86 -0.86 22.99
C GLU A 142 14.59 -1.59 23.43
N ASP A 143 14.35 -1.65 24.73
CA ASP A 143 13.13 -2.23 25.31
C ASP A 143 11.96 -1.24 25.13
N ALA A 144 10.88 -1.65 24.55
CA ALA A 144 9.79 -0.79 24.09
C ALA A 144 8.51 -0.89 24.93
N GLY A 145 8.61 -1.26 26.18
CA GLY A 145 7.42 -1.32 27.05
C GLY A 145 6.39 -2.35 26.55
N ASP A 146 5.17 -1.92 26.18
CA ASP A 146 4.10 -2.81 25.72
C ASP A 146 4.20 -3.13 24.21
N LEU A 147 5.02 -4.13 23.90
CA LEU A 147 5.21 -4.61 22.54
C LEU A 147 3.92 -5.20 21.94
N ASP A 148 3.04 -5.78 22.77
CA ASP A 148 1.81 -6.40 22.30
C ASP A 148 0.81 -5.31 21.85
N GLU A 149 0.73 -4.16 22.51
CA GLU A 149 -0.07 -3.02 22.11
C GLU A 149 0.38 -2.45 20.75
N LEU A 150 1.68 -2.18 20.60
CA LEU A 150 2.24 -1.71 19.33
C LEU A 150 2.05 -2.71 18.20
N PHE A 151 2.20 -4.01 18.50
CA PHE A 151 1.97 -5.04 17.50
C PHE A 151 0.51 -5.06 17.04
N GLN A 152 -0.46 -4.94 17.95
CA GLN A 152 -1.88 -4.90 17.60
C GLN A 152 -2.21 -3.72 16.68
N MET A 153 -1.65 -2.55 16.94
CA MET A 153 -1.90 -1.34 16.16
C MET A 153 -1.06 -1.22 14.89
N GLY A 154 0.14 -1.78 14.84
CA GLY A 154 1.10 -1.57 13.75
C GLY A 154 1.55 -2.83 13.01
N GLY A 155 1.34 -4.02 13.58
CA GLY A 155 1.91 -5.29 13.10
C GLY A 155 1.41 -5.77 11.74
N SER A 156 0.31 -5.22 11.21
CA SER A 156 -0.19 -5.51 9.85
C SER A 156 0.05 -4.36 8.85
N SER A 157 0.82 -3.32 9.25
CA SER A 157 1.04 -2.13 8.43
C SER A 157 2.03 -2.35 7.29
N GLY A 158 1.77 -1.70 6.15
CA GLY A 158 2.70 -1.60 5.03
C GLY A 158 3.71 -0.45 5.19
N GLY A 159 4.83 -0.50 4.43
CA GLY A 159 5.87 0.53 4.39
C GLY A 159 6.88 0.44 5.52
N ALA A 160 7.93 1.29 5.46
CA ALA A 160 9.09 1.23 6.36
C ALA A 160 8.99 2.15 7.57
N ARG A 161 8.28 3.28 7.46
CA ARG A 161 8.14 4.27 8.53
C ARG A 161 7.27 3.72 9.66
N PRO A 162 7.61 3.98 10.94
CA PRO A 162 6.77 3.66 12.09
C PRO A 162 5.37 4.21 11.95
N LYS A 163 4.37 3.40 12.23
CA LYS A 163 2.96 3.80 12.12
C LYS A 163 2.06 2.87 12.92
N ILE A 164 0.89 3.37 13.23
CA ILE A 164 -0.24 2.59 13.73
C ILE A 164 -1.40 2.67 12.77
N MET A 165 -2.23 1.66 12.77
CA MET A 165 -3.45 1.59 11.98
C MET A 165 -4.65 1.39 12.90
N THR A 166 -5.65 2.23 12.71
CA THR A 166 -6.97 2.06 13.31
C THR A 166 -7.96 1.64 12.22
N ASP A 167 -9.20 1.49 12.59
CA ASP A 167 -10.27 1.22 11.61
C ASP A 167 -10.43 2.35 10.58
N GLU A 168 -10.15 3.60 10.95
CA GLU A 168 -10.36 4.75 10.08
C GLU A 168 -9.06 5.40 9.59
N TRP A 169 -7.98 5.35 10.38
CA TRP A 169 -6.77 6.14 10.16
C TRP A 169 -5.50 5.30 10.18
N ILE A 170 -4.54 5.70 9.36
CA ILE A 170 -3.13 5.34 9.49
C ILE A 170 -2.41 6.57 10.02
N ILE A 171 -1.74 6.45 11.17
CA ILE A 171 -0.98 7.54 11.81
C ILE A 171 0.49 7.19 11.72
N LYS A 172 1.28 8.07 11.09
CA LYS A 172 2.71 7.87 10.87
C LYS A 172 3.53 8.67 11.88
N PHE A 173 4.53 8.03 12.44
CA PHE A 173 5.50 8.65 13.34
C PHE A 173 6.80 8.94 12.60
N PRO A 174 7.58 9.98 12.98
CA PRO A 174 8.91 10.21 12.44
C PRO A 174 9.81 8.98 12.65
N ALA A 175 10.69 8.65 11.70
CA ALA A 175 11.77 7.70 11.92
C ALA A 175 12.90 8.36 12.74
N SER A 176 13.83 7.56 13.30
CA SER A 176 14.87 8.06 14.21
C SER A 176 15.79 9.11 13.56
N ASP A 177 15.95 9.06 12.25
CA ASP A 177 16.79 9.93 11.42
C ASP A 177 15.99 11.03 10.67
N GLU A 178 14.66 11.07 10.87
CA GLU A 178 13.80 12.04 10.22
C GLU A 178 13.69 13.34 11.03
N MET A 179 13.43 14.43 10.30
CA MET A 179 13.17 15.74 10.92
C MET A 179 11.83 15.72 11.66
N LYS A 180 11.74 16.50 12.75
CA LYS A 180 10.51 16.61 13.57
C LYS A 180 9.29 17.16 12.83
N ASP A 181 9.47 17.67 11.62
CA ASP A 181 8.44 18.22 10.74
C ASP A 181 8.09 17.31 9.55
N SER A 182 8.56 16.06 9.56
CA SER A 182 8.26 15.08 8.50
C SER A 182 6.75 14.87 8.27
N GLY A 183 5.94 14.96 9.33
CA GLY A 183 4.48 14.89 9.25
C GLY A 183 3.86 16.08 8.51
N THR A 184 4.34 17.30 8.77
CA THR A 184 3.87 18.51 8.07
C THR A 184 4.29 18.51 6.61
N MET A 185 5.46 17.95 6.29
CA MET A 185 5.93 17.77 4.93
C MET A 185 5.00 16.85 4.12
N GLU A 186 4.70 15.67 4.64
CA GLU A 186 3.81 14.73 3.97
C GLU A 186 2.40 15.33 3.79
N LYS A 187 1.91 16.08 4.79
CA LYS A 187 0.63 16.80 4.70
C LYS A 187 0.66 17.84 3.58
N ALA A 188 1.72 18.65 3.46
CA ALA A 188 1.85 19.66 2.41
C ALA A 188 1.88 19.04 1.00
N TYR A 189 2.52 17.88 0.84
CA TYR A 189 2.52 17.13 -0.42
C TYR A 189 1.13 16.62 -0.79
N MET A 190 0.40 16.07 0.18
CA MET A 190 -0.95 15.56 -0.05
C MET A 190 -1.93 16.69 -0.38
N ASP A 191 -1.80 17.86 0.28
CA ASP A 191 -2.62 19.05 -0.03
C ASP A 191 -2.32 19.57 -1.43
N CYS A 192 -1.05 19.70 -1.80
CA CYS A 192 -0.66 20.11 -3.14
C CYS A 192 -1.15 19.10 -4.22
N ALA A 193 -1.13 17.82 -3.93
CA ALA A 193 -1.68 16.81 -4.83
C ALA A 193 -3.20 16.97 -5.03
N ALA A 194 -3.93 17.25 -3.96
CA ALA A 194 -5.36 17.57 -4.03
C ALA A 194 -5.61 18.83 -4.88
N ASP A 195 -4.83 19.88 -4.68
CA ASP A 195 -4.90 21.11 -5.48
C ASP A 195 -4.58 20.86 -6.96
N CYS A 196 -3.75 19.86 -7.26
CA CYS A 196 -3.48 19.38 -8.63
C CYS A 196 -4.62 18.54 -9.21
N GLY A 197 -5.75 18.40 -8.54
CA GLY A 197 -6.90 17.60 -8.98
C GLY A 197 -6.67 16.09 -8.88
N ILE A 198 -5.72 15.65 -8.08
CA ILE A 198 -5.51 14.24 -7.78
C ILE A 198 -6.44 13.85 -6.64
N ILE A 199 -7.15 12.73 -6.79
CA ILE A 199 -7.96 12.18 -5.71
C ILE A 199 -7.02 11.61 -4.64
N VAL A 200 -7.08 12.20 -3.44
CA VAL A 200 -6.32 11.78 -2.25
C VAL A 200 -7.27 11.47 -1.11
N PRO A 201 -6.87 10.63 -0.14
CA PRO A 201 -7.66 10.42 1.08
C PRO A 201 -7.70 11.71 1.93
N GLU A 202 -8.65 11.79 2.83
CA GLU A 202 -8.64 12.82 3.89
C GLU A 202 -7.36 12.69 4.72
N THR A 203 -6.71 13.83 4.98
CA THR A 203 -5.47 13.90 5.76
C THR A 203 -5.55 14.97 6.84
N LYS A 204 -4.87 14.74 7.95
CA LYS A 204 -4.75 15.73 9.03
C LYS A 204 -3.43 15.58 9.77
N LEU A 205 -3.08 16.60 10.56
CA LEU A 205 -2.03 16.51 11.55
C LEU A 205 -2.66 16.24 12.91
N MET A 206 -2.23 15.16 13.56
CA MET A 206 -2.58 14.89 14.96
C MET A 206 -1.66 15.71 15.87
N PRO A 207 -2.19 16.30 16.95
CA PRO A 207 -1.40 17.09 17.90
C PRO A 207 -0.25 16.26 18.51
N SER A 208 0.87 16.94 18.79
CA SER A 208 2.03 16.40 19.49
C SER A 208 2.72 17.50 20.26
N ASP A 209 3.27 17.18 21.43
CA ASP A 209 4.09 18.09 22.23
C ASP A 209 5.58 17.98 21.86
N VAL A 210 5.96 16.95 21.10
CA VAL A 210 7.39 16.64 20.78
C VAL A 210 7.78 16.91 19.33
N CYS A 211 6.81 17.03 18.43
CA CYS A 211 7.04 17.34 17.01
C CYS A 211 5.97 18.28 16.45
N ALA A 212 6.10 18.69 15.19
CA ALA A 212 5.14 19.59 14.54
C ALA A 212 3.75 18.96 14.28
N GLY A 213 3.59 17.69 14.58
CA GLY A 213 2.37 16.92 14.46
C GLY A 213 2.58 15.62 13.67
N TYR A 214 1.78 14.60 14.02
CA TYR A 214 1.81 13.30 13.36
C TYR A 214 0.89 13.30 12.14
N PHE A 215 1.42 12.91 10.99
CA PHE A 215 0.62 12.78 9.78
C PHE A 215 -0.37 11.63 9.92
N ALA A 216 -1.64 11.92 9.72
CA ALA A 216 -2.70 10.94 9.70
C ALA A 216 -3.43 10.97 8.36
N VAL A 217 -3.59 9.80 7.76
CA VAL A 217 -4.30 9.60 6.51
C VAL A 217 -5.46 8.62 6.72
N LYS A 218 -6.63 8.98 6.19
CA LYS A 218 -7.81 8.14 6.26
C LYS A 218 -7.67 6.92 5.39
N ARG A 219 -8.03 5.77 5.92
CA ARG A 219 -7.99 4.51 5.19
C ARG A 219 -9.03 4.51 4.07
N PHE A 220 -8.59 4.34 2.84
CA PHE A 220 -9.47 4.23 1.67
C PHE A 220 -10.00 2.81 1.44
N ASP A 221 -9.37 1.82 2.07
CA ASP A 221 -9.79 0.42 2.07
C ASP A 221 -10.87 0.12 3.13
N ARG A 222 -11.32 1.14 3.84
CA ARG A 222 -12.41 1.11 4.83
C ARG A 222 -13.46 2.15 4.47
N ARG A 223 -14.72 1.75 4.51
CA ARG A 223 -15.87 2.65 4.30
C ARG A 223 -16.83 2.52 5.47
N LYS A 224 -17.12 3.62 6.12
CA LYS A 224 -18.14 3.64 7.17
C LYS A 224 -19.51 3.86 6.54
N THR A 225 -20.42 2.87 6.70
CA THR A 225 -21.80 2.92 6.21
C THR A 225 -22.70 2.50 7.35
N ASP A 226 -23.64 3.35 7.75
CA ASP A 226 -24.65 3.08 8.80
C ASP A 226 -24.06 2.54 10.13
N GLY A 227 -22.90 3.05 10.51
CA GLY A 227 -22.22 2.65 11.75
C GLY A 227 -21.37 1.37 11.64
N HIS A 228 -21.40 0.70 10.50
CA HIS A 228 -20.56 -0.46 10.19
C HIS A 228 -19.36 -0.07 9.31
N ILE A 229 -18.25 -0.77 9.51
CA ILE A 229 -17.05 -0.60 8.68
C ILE A 229 -17.06 -1.69 7.61
N GLU A 230 -17.28 -1.26 6.37
CA GLU A 230 -17.12 -2.08 5.19
C GLU A 230 -15.66 -2.09 4.76
N ARG A 231 -15.13 -3.28 4.45
CA ARG A 231 -13.78 -3.47 3.93
C ARG A 231 -13.84 -3.56 2.42
N ARG A 232 -12.98 -2.81 1.74
CA ARG A 232 -12.93 -2.76 0.27
C ARG A 232 -11.74 -3.58 -0.22
N HIS A 233 -11.99 -4.44 -1.20
CA HIS A 233 -10.93 -5.23 -1.81
C HIS A 233 -10.02 -4.32 -2.64
N MET A 234 -8.72 -4.41 -2.39
CA MET A 234 -7.70 -3.61 -3.07
C MET A 234 -6.48 -4.46 -3.41
N LEU A 235 -5.78 -4.07 -4.47
CA LEU A 235 -4.51 -4.66 -4.87
C LEU A 235 -3.53 -3.58 -5.32
N THR A 236 -2.26 -3.77 -4.98
CA THR A 236 -1.17 -2.95 -5.52
C THR A 236 -0.77 -3.39 -6.93
N ALA A 237 -0.10 -2.52 -7.68
CA ALA A 237 0.48 -2.90 -8.97
C ALA A 237 1.46 -4.07 -8.84
N ALA A 238 2.22 -4.13 -7.74
CA ALA A 238 3.12 -5.24 -7.45
C ALA A 238 2.37 -6.58 -7.36
N ALA A 239 1.25 -6.59 -6.63
CA ALA A 239 0.41 -7.78 -6.48
C ALA A 239 -0.29 -8.18 -7.77
N ILE A 240 -0.84 -7.22 -8.52
CA ILE A 240 -1.55 -7.49 -9.78
C ILE A 240 -0.61 -8.06 -10.84
N LEU A 241 0.62 -7.53 -10.91
CA LEU A 241 1.62 -7.92 -11.91
C LEU A 241 2.51 -9.09 -11.44
N GLU A 242 2.36 -9.57 -10.22
CA GLU A 242 3.19 -10.63 -9.61
C GLU A 242 4.69 -10.30 -9.67
N VAL A 243 5.07 -9.06 -9.33
CA VAL A 243 6.46 -8.58 -9.38
C VAL A 243 6.98 -8.15 -8.01
N ASP A 244 8.25 -8.43 -7.74
CA ASP A 244 8.93 -7.87 -6.57
C ASP A 244 9.23 -6.38 -6.81
N TRP A 245 8.55 -5.52 -6.07
CA TRP A 245 8.64 -4.06 -6.17
C TRP A 245 10.05 -3.51 -5.89
N ARG A 246 10.90 -4.30 -5.18
CA ARG A 246 12.28 -3.91 -4.85
C ARG A 246 13.24 -4.03 -6.04
N THR A 247 12.90 -4.91 -6.98
CA THR A 247 13.79 -5.27 -8.10
C THR A 247 13.17 -5.05 -9.47
N ALA A 248 11.84 -4.91 -9.54
CA ALA A 248 11.13 -4.74 -10.81
C ALA A 248 11.36 -3.33 -11.38
N ALA A 249 11.97 -3.25 -12.54
CA ALA A 249 11.93 -2.04 -13.35
C ALA A 249 10.52 -1.89 -13.93
N MET A 250 9.80 -0.85 -13.50
CA MET A 250 8.49 -0.51 -14.00
C MET A 250 8.52 0.80 -14.79
N ASP A 251 7.58 0.97 -15.72
CA ASP A 251 7.41 2.21 -16.46
C ASP A 251 5.94 2.66 -16.38
N TYR A 252 5.70 3.97 -16.43
CA TYR A 252 4.35 4.52 -16.40
C TYR A 252 3.48 4.08 -17.59
N HIS A 253 4.07 3.64 -18.70
CA HIS A 253 3.32 2.96 -19.75
C HIS A 253 2.59 1.72 -19.23
N THR A 254 3.24 0.96 -18.34
CA THR A 254 2.63 -0.22 -17.70
C THR A 254 1.48 0.18 -16.78
N LEU A 255 1.65 1.21 -15.95
CA LEU A 255 0.60 1.71 -15.05
C LEU A 255 -0.60 2.25 -15.81
N MET A 256 -0.38 3.03 -16.88
CA MET A 256 -1.45 3.53 -17.74
C MET A 256 -2.21 2.40 -18.43
N LYS A 257 -1.49 1.41 -18.97
CA LYS A 257 -2.10 0.22 -19.59
C LYS A 257 -2.89 -0.60 -18.58
N LEU A 258 -2.33 -0.79 -17.38
CA LEU A 258 -2.98 -1.51 -16.30
C LEU A 258 -4.27 -0.80 -15.88
N THR A 259 -4.23 0.51 -15.67
CA THR A 259 -5.41 1.32 -15.36
C THR A 259 -6.48 1.17 -16.44
N LYS A 260 -6.09 1.30 -17.71
CA LYS A 260 -7.01 1.18 -18.82
C LYS A 260 -7.75 -0.17 -18.88
N ILE A 261 -7.02 -1.26 -18.64
CA ILE A 261 -7.61 -2.61 -18.65
C ILE A 261 -8.54 -2.80 -17.44
N LEU A 262 -8.07 -2.43 -16.24
CA LEU A 262 -8.78 -2.66 -14.99
C LEU A 262 -10.04 -1.81 -14.85
N SER A 263 -10.03 -0.59 -15.36
CA SER A 263 -11.16 0.34 -15.28
C SER A 263 -12.06 0.31 -16.53
N LEU A 264 -11.90 -0.69 -17.41
CA LEU A 264 -12.67 -0.81 -18.64
C LEU A 264 -12.58 0.45 -19.53
N ASP A 265 -11.36 1.00 -19.66
CA ASP A 265 -11.06 2.22 -20.44
C ASP A 265 -11.75 3.50 -19.91
N ASN A 266 -11.97 3.58 -18.60
CA ASN A 266 -12.52 4.77 -17.95
C ASN A 266 -11.54 5.95 -18.11
N ARG A 267 -12.02 7.04 -18.72
CA ARG A 267 -11.17 8.20 -19.05
C ARG A 267 -10.78 9.01 -17.82
N GLU A 268 -11.64 9.07 -16.80
CA GLU A 268 -11.35 9.77 -15.55
C GLU A 268 -10.25 9.06 -14.77
N ASP A 269 -10.29 7.73 -14.73
CA ASP A 269 -9.27 6.91 -14.08
C ASP A 269 -7.90 7.02 -14.79
N LEU A 270 -7.91 7.04 -16.12
CA LEU A 270 -6.70 7.29 -16.92
C LEU A 270 -6.12 8.69 -16.64
N GLU A 271 -6.99 9.71 -16.56
CA GLU A 271 -6.55 11.06 -16.21
C GLU A 271 -5.98 11.11 -14.80
N GLN A 272 -6.60 10.46 -13.82
CA GLN A 272 -6.07 10.38 -12.46
C GLN A 272 -4.69 9.73 -12.42
N MET A 273 -4.45 8.65 -13.14
CA MET A 273 -3.11 8.02 -13.21
C MET A 273 -2.10 8.94 -13.90
N TYR A 274 -2.50 9.63 -14.96
CA TYR A 274 -1.65 10.60 -15.67
C TYR A 274 -1.29 11.80 -14.76
N ARG A 275 -2.25 12.34 -14.00
CA ARG A 275 -2.00 13.42 -13.01
C ARG A 275 -0.99 12.97 -11.95
N ARG A 276 -1.11 11.75 -11.42
CA ARG A 276 -0.15 11.18 -10.45
C ARG A 276 1.26 11.08 -11.03
N MET A 277 1.40 10.61 -12.27
CA MET A 277 2.68 10.58 -12.97
C MET A 277 3.29 11.99 -13.06
N CYS A 278 2.54 12.98 -13.54
CA CYS A 278 3.01 14.36 -13.63
C CYS A 278 3.42 14.92 -12.26
N PHE A 279 2.60 14.64 -11.22
CA PHE A 279 2.91 15.08 -9.86
C PHE A 279 4.20 14.44 -9.33
N ASN A 280 4.35 13.13 -9.45
CA ASN A 280 5.56 12.43 -8.98
C ASN A 280 6.82 13.00 -9.66
N VAL A 281 6.74 13.31 -10.95
CA VAL A 281 7.86 13.91 -11.70
C VAL A 281 8.17 15.32 -11.18
N PHE A 282 7.18 16.20 -11.11
CA PHE A 282 7.42 17.62 -10.80
C PHE A 282 7.59 17.89 -9.31
N ALA A 283 6.98 17.11 -8.43
CA ALA A 283 7.14 17.18 -6.99
C ALA A 283 8.35 16.37 -6.47
N HIS A 284 9.11 15.73 -7.36
CA HIS A 284 10.26 14.88 -7.02
C HIS A 284 9.90 13.75 -6.03
N ASN A 285 8.72 13.17 -6.14
CA ASN A 285 8.38 11.92 -5.47
C ASN A 285 8.94 10.75 -6.28
N ARG A 286 10.18 10.37 -5.99
CA ARG A 286 10.91 9.31 -6.71
C ARG A 286 10.70 7.92 -6.13
N ASP A 287 10.07 7.83 -4.97
CA ASP A 287 9.72 6.54 -4.35
C ASP A 287 8.38 6.01 -4.91
N ASP A 288 8.20 6.17 -6.22
CA ASP A 288 7.03 5.79 -6.99
C ASP A 288 7.08 4.32 -7.45
N HIS A 289 7.37 3.42 -6.49
CA HIS A 289 7.46 1.99 -6.78
C HIS A 289 6.08 1.30 -6.87
N ALA A 290 6.06 0.06 -7.35
CA ALA A 290 4.84 -0.70 -7.67
C ALA A 290 3.85 -0.87 -6.50
N LYS A 291 4.27 -0.76 -5.23
CA LYS A 291 3.36 -0.80 -4.07
C LYS A 291 2.68 0.53 -3.77
N ASN A 292 3.13 1.64 -4.36
CA ASN A 292 2.53 2.96 -4.18
C ASN A 292 1.41 3.27 -5.18
N PHE A 293 1.06 2.30 -6.01
CA PHE A 293 -0.10 2.34 -6.90
C PHE A 293 -1.00 1.17 -6.60
N SER A 294 -2.28 1.44 -6.33
CA SER A 294 -3.26 0.39 -6.07
C SER A 294 -4.60 0.70 -6.73
N TRP A 295 -5.40 -0.34 -6.87
CA TRP A 295 -6.78 -0.27 -7.37
C TRP A 295 -7.71 -0.91 -6.36
N ILE A 296 -8.92 -0.39 -6.31
CA ILE A 296 -10.02 -0.87 -5.47
C ILE A 296 -11.06 -1.50 -6.39
N TYR A 297 -11.52 -2.68 -6.04
CA TYR A 297 -12.57 -3.38 -6.76
C TYR A 297 -13.95 -2.78 -6.47
N ASP A 298 -14.70 -2.53 -7.52
CA ASP A 298 -16.10 -2.15 -7.48
C ASP A 298 -16.97 -3.34 -7.90
N GLU A 299 -17.63 -3.98 -6.93
CA GLU A 299 -18.52 -5.13 -7.19
C GLU A 299 -19.72 -4.79 -8.06
N GLN A 300 -20.18 -3.54 -8.06
CA GLN A 300 -21.36 -3.12 -8.85
C GLN A 300 -21.02 -2.97 -10.33
N MET A 301 -19.82 -2.49 -10.60
CA MET A 301 -19.34 -2.24 -11.96
C MET A 301 -18.50 -3.42 -12.52
N ASP A 302 -18.18 -4.40 -11.69
CA ASP A 302 -17.26 -5.51 -12.00
C ASP A 302 -15.95 -5.00 -12.64
N CYS A 303 -15.36 -3.99 -12.02
CA CYS A 303 -14.12 -3.39 -12.49
C CYS A 303 -13.30 -2.82 -11.32
N TRP A 304 -12.11 -2.33 -11.63
CA TRP A 304 -11.20 -1.77 -10.64
C TRP A 304 -10.94 -0.30 -10.95
N HIS A 305 -11.00 0.54 -9.94
CA HIS A 305 -10.65 1.95 -10.04
C HIS A 305 -9.35 2.25 -9.28
N PRO A 306 -8.49 3.16 -9.77
CA PRO A 306 -7.34 3.60 -9.00
C PRO A 306 -7.78 4.04 -7.59
N SER A 307 -7.09 3.56 -6.55
CA SER A 307 -7.32 4.06 -5.19
C SER A 307 -7.03 5.57 -5.12
N PRO A 308 -7.49 6.29 -4.11
CA PRO A 308 -6.91 7.59 -3.80
C PRO A 308 -5.38 7.49 -3.72
N ALA A 309 -4.63 8.53 -4.15
CA ALA A 309 -3.18 8.52 -4.12
C ALA A 309 -2.68 8.64 -2.67
N TYR A 310 -1.62 7.93 -2.34
CA TYR A 310 -1.01 7.87 -1.01
C TYR A 310 0.51 7.83 -1.09
N ASP A 311 1.18 8.02 0.04
CA ASP A 311 2.65 8.03 0.15
C ASP A 311 3.30 8.99 -0.86
N LEU A 312 2.68 10.16 -1.04
CA LEU A 312 3.23 11.25 -1.83
C LEU A 312 4.12 12.11 -0.94
N THR A 313 5.42 12.06 -1.18
CA THR A 313 6.42 12.84 -0.44
C THR A 313 7.66 13.05 -1.28
N TRP A 314 8.49 14.02 -0.92
CA TRP A 314 9.79 14.16 -1.55
C TRP A 314 10.69 12.97 -1.26
N SER A 315 11.36 12.47 -2.28
CA SER A 315 12.30 11.35 -2.13
C SER A 315 13.45 11.49 -3.12
N THR A 316 14.69 11.25 -2.63
CA THR A 316 15.89 11.25 -3.50
C THR A 316 16.13 9.90 -4.14
N THR A 317 15.64 8.79 -3.56
CA THR A 317 16.10 7.41 -3.81
C THR A 317 17.62 7.25 -3.74
N TYR A 318 18.15 6.02 -3.75
CA TYR A 318 19.61 5.77 -3.65
C TYR A 318 20.41 6.29 -4.85
N PHE A 319 19.78 6.32 -6.04
CA PHE A 319 20.45 6.70 -7.29
C PHE A 319 19.96 8.02 -7.88
N GLY A 320 19.04 8.71 -7.19
CA GLY A 320 18.43 9.94 -7.68
C GLY A 320 17.49 9.72 -8.88
N GLU A 321 16.99 8.49 -9.06
CA GLU A 321 16.09 8.12 -10.15
C GLU A 321 14.71 7.73 -9.62
N HIS A 322 13.67 7.89 -10.42
CA HIS A 322 12.35 7.36 -10.16
C HIS A 322 12.37 5.84 -10.10
N SER A 323 11.65 5.26 -9.16
CA SER A 323 11.44 3.81 -9.09
C SER A 323 10.63 3.29 -10.27
N THR A 324 9.73 4.12 -10.81
CA THR A 324 8.99 3.89 -12.06
C THR A 324 9.46 4.89 -13.12
N THR A 325 10.03 4.39 -14.23
CA THR A 325 10.50 5.25 -15.32
C THR A 325 9.33 5.89 -16.08
N VAL A 326 9.58 7.03 -16.72
CA VAL A 326 8.63 7.72 -17.59
C VAL A 326 9.17 7.66 -19.01
N ASP A 327 8.56 6.88 -19.88
CA ASP A 327 9.04 6.64 -21.26
C ASP A 327 10.51 6.22 -21.29
N GLY A 328 10.90 5.31 -20.37
CA GLY A 328 12.25 4.80 -20.21
C GLY A 328 13.23 5.74 -19.47
N ASN A 329 12.81 6.95 -19.10
CA ASN A 329 13.65 7.92 -18.38
C ASN A 329 13.33 7.88 -16.87
N GLY A 330 14.28 7.42 -16.04
CA GLY A 330 14.14 7.42 -14.57
C GLY A 330 14.81 8.62 -13.90
N ARG A 331 15.81 9.22 -14.55
CA ARG A 331 16.66 10.22 -13.90
C ARG A 331 16.08 11.63 -13.90
N ASN A 332 15.67 12.13 -15.05
CA ASN A 332 15.15 13.47 -15.23
C ASN A 332 14.03 13.46 -16.28
N PRO A 333 12.93 12.75 -16.04
CA PRO A 333 11.79 12.83 -16.93
C PRO A 333 11.20 14.23 -16.92
N GLY A 334 10.67 14.66 -18.06
CA GLY A 334 10.07 15.98 -18.20
C GLY A 334 8.87 15.98 -19.13
N MET A 335 8.48 17.15 -19.60
CA MET A 335 7.29 17.35 -20.45
C MET A 335 7.27 16.40 -21.65
N LYS A 336 8.42 16.13 -22.28
CA LYS A 336 8.51 15.27 -23.46
C LYS A 336 8.07 13.84 -23.15
N GLU A 337 8.61 13.25 -22.08
CA GLU A 337 8.33 11.89 -21.66
C GLU A 337 6.89 11.77 -21.15
N LEU A 338 6.40 12.74 -20.38
CA LEU A 338 5.01 12.78 -19.91
C LEU A 338 4.01 12.76 -21.07
N LEU A 339 4.23 13.60 -22.09
CA LEU A 339 3.38 13.64 -23.27
C LEU A 339 3.46 12.35 -24.11
N ALA A 340 4.63 11.70 -24.16
CA ALA A 340 4.78 10.41 -24.85
C ALA A 340 3.94 9.32 -24.17
N VAL A 341 3.98 9.23 -22.84
CA VAL A 341 3.15 8.28 -22.07
C VAL A 341 1.66 8.55 -22.26
N GLY A 342 1.21 9.81 -22.11
CA GLY A 342 -0.19 10.17 -22.30
C GLY A 342 -0.71 9.84 -23.71
N LYS A 343 0.10 10.12 -24.74
CA LYS A 343 -0.21 9.77 -26.13
C LYS A 343 -0.33 8.26 -26.33
N ALA A 344 0.61 7.49 -25.80
CA ALA A 344 0.59 6.02 -25.90
C ALA A 344 -0.62 5.40 -25.19
N ALA A 345 -1.11 6.02 -24.10
CA ALA A 345 -2.34 5.62 -23.42
C ALA A 345 -3.62 5.98 -24.17
N GLY A 346 -3.51 6.73 -25.28
CA GLY A 346 -4.66 7.17 -26.10
C GLY A 346 -5.33 8.46 -25.58
N MET A 347 -4.66 9.20 -24.70
CA MET A 347 -5.17 10.49 -24.21
C MET A 347 -4.98 11.61 -25.25
N ASN A 348 -5.81 12.63 -25.15
CA ASN A 348 -5.69 13.81 -26.02
C ASN A 348 -4.42 14.61 -25.68
N ALA A 349 -3.53 14.80 -26.65
CA ALA A 349 -2.24 15.45 -26.44
C ALA A 349 -2.35 16.88 -25.90
N LYS A 350 -3.38 17.64 -26.31
CA LYS A 350 -3.62 19.00 -25.80
C LYS A 350 -4.01 18.97 -24.32
N ASN A 351 -4.87 18.04 -23.93
CA ASN A 351 -5.27 17.86 -22.52
C ASN A 351 -4.07 17.41 -21.67
N CYS A 352 -3.28 16.44 -22.17
CA CYS A 352 -2.06 16.02 -21.47
C CYS A 352 -1.12 17.19 -21.18
N LYS A 353 -0.92 18.07 -22.18
CA LYS A 353 -0.07 19.26 -22.00
C LYS A 353 -0.64 20.21 -20.95
N VAL A 354 -1.93 20.52 -21.01
CA VAL A 354 -2.60 21.41 -20.06
C VAL A 354 -2.48 20.86 -18.64
N ILE A 355 -2.75 19.56 -18.43
CA ILE A 355 -2.63 18.91 -17.12
C ILE A 355 -1.18 18.99 -16.61
N ALA A 356 -0.20 18.66 -17.45
CA ALA A 356 1.20 18.67 -17.05
C ALA A 356 1.70 20.08 -16.70
N GLU A 357 1.31 21.12 -17.47
CA GLU A 357 1.64 22.54 -17.20
C GLU A 357 0.99 23.02 -15.91
N GLU A 358 -0.29 22.68 -15.67
CA GLU A 358 -1.00 22.99 -14.43
C GLU A 358 -0.30 22.40 -13.20
N ILE A 359 0.05 21.11 -13.24
CA ILE A 359 0.69 20.43 -12.14
C ILE A 359 2.10 20.96 -11.92
N TRP A 360 2.86 21.22 -12.98
CA TRP A 360 4.19 21.83 -12.89
C TRP A 360 4.14 23.18 -12.14
N GLU A 361 3.18 24.06 -12.49
CA GLU A 361 3.06 25.36 -11.83
C GLU A 361 2.68 25.24 -10.34
N LYS A 362 1.74 24.35 -10.01
CA LYS A 362 1.30 24.14 -8.62
C LYS A 362 2.37 23.51 -7.74
N THR A 363 3.14 22.56 -8.26
CA THR A 363 4.20 21.87 -7.50
C THR A 363 5.41 22.76 -7.20
N ARG A 364 5.57 23.91 -7.88
CA ARG A 364 6.62 24.89 -7.57
C ARG A 364 6.52 25.44 -6.16
N THR A 365 5.34 25.45 -5.57
CA THR A 365 5.15 25.85 -4.16
C THR A 365 5.88 24.92 -3.19
N LEU A 366 6.05 23.65 -3.55
CA LEU A 366 6.78 22.66 -2.76
C LEU A 366 8.29 22.86 -2.81
N GLU A 367 8.84 23.47 -3.88
CA GLU A 367 10.30 23.68 -4.02
C GLU A 367 10.88 24.52 -2.88
N ALA A 368 10.19 25.58 -2.47
CA ALA A 368 10.60 26.41 -1.35
C ALA A 368 10.60 25.63 -0.03
N THR A 369 9.65 24.70 0.10
CA THR A 369 9.46 23.88 1.30
C THR A 369 10.60 22.87 1.45
N TYR A 370 10.92 22.09 0.40
CA TYR A 370 11.97 21.06 0.54
C TYR A 370 13.40 21.60 0.37
N GLN A 371 13.63 22.79 -0.20
CA GLN A 371 14.95 23.43 -0.14
C GLN A 371 15.34 23.77 1.30
N GLY A 372 14.39 24.15 2.15
CA GLY A 372 14.59 24.32 3.59
C GLY A 372 14.92 23.02 4.32
N TRP A 373 14.58 21.88 3.76
CA TRP A 373 14.85 20.55 4.37
C TRP A 373 16.14 19.89 3.87
N LYS A 374 16.79 20.45 2.84
CA LYS A 374 18.13 20.02 2.37
C LYS A 374 19.28 20.63 3.16
N SER A 375 19.02 21.67 3.96
CA SER A 375 20.00 22.39 4.79
C SER A 375 20.03 21.82 6.21
#